data_143072ff045452c879c6f723242fef29
#
_entry.id   143072ff045452c879c6f723242fef29
#
_cell.length_a   1.000
_cell.length_b   1.000
_cell.length_c   1.000
_cell.angle_alpha   90.00
_cell.angle_beta   90.00
_cell.angle_gamma   90.00
#
_symmetry.space_group_name_H-M   'P 1'
#
loop_
_entity.id
_entity.type
_entity.pdbx_description
1 polymer ?
#
loop_
_entity_poly.entity_id
_entity_poly.type
_entity_poly.pdbx_seq_one_letter_code
_entity_poly.pdbx_strand_id
1 'polypeptide(L)'
;TINKIQRTDAINKMKKTGTKLILGLNAIIDKTFLKGAFIFQGPDWWPRLNIVDINIDITLFKSLLRQELNAAGLILNATLNLSLSHTEPLIIEETLIRFKIAIDKLSEHIQMRDPKKALKGDLMKPTFSVRP
;
A
#
# COMPACT_ATOMS: atom_id res chain seq x y z
N THR A 1 8.07 27.23 4.95
CA THR A 1 8.03 25.75 5.01
C THR A 1 9.11 25.18 5.93
N ILE A 2 10.37 25.58 5.77
CA ILE A 2 11.48 25.12 6.63
C ILE A 2 11.24 25.50 8.10
N ASN A 3 10.81 26.73 8.38
CA ASN A 3 10.48 27.18 9.74
C ASN A 3 9.33 26.38 10.36
N LYS A 4 8.31 26.00 9.58
CA LYS A 4 7.22 25.16 10.05
C LYS A 4 7.71 23.77 10.43
N ILE A 5 8.58 23.16 9.61
CA ILE A 5 9.20 21.86 9.88
C ILE A 5 9.99 21.88 11.17
N GLN A 6 10.81 22.92 11.39
CA GLN A 6 11.60 23.07 12.61
C GLN A 6 10.75 23.30 13.85
N ARG A 7 9.75 24.18 13.77
CA ARG A 7 8.88 24.54 14.91
C ARG A 7 7.94 23.43 15.37
N THR A 8 7.48 22.57 14.46
CA THR A 8 6.46 21.56 14.76
C THR A 8 7.02 20.17 15.00
N ASP A 9 8.36 20.03 15.04
CA ASP A 9 9.00 18.71 15.14
C ASP A 9 8.47 17.72 14.08
N ALA A 10 8.19 18.24 12.89
CA ALA A 10 7.47 17.54 11.83
C ALA A 10 8.18 16.26 11.39
N ILE A 11 9.52 16.29 11.32
CA ILE A 11 10.32 15.13 10.89
C ILE A 11 10.13 13.96 11.86
N ASN A 12 10.22 14.21 13.17
CA ASN A 12 10.03 13.16 14.18
C ASN A 12 8.59 12.64 14.19
N LYS A 13 7.60 13.51 14.03
CA LYS A 13 6.20 13.11 13.90
C LYS A 13 5.99 12.23 12.67
N MET A 14 6.54 12.61 11.51
CA MET A 14 6.44 11.81 10.29
C MET A 14 7.12 10.44 10.43
N LYS A 15 8.30 10.37 11.07
CA LYS A 15 8.98 9.11 11.35
C LYS A 15 8.13 8.18 12.22
N LYS A 16 7.59 8.68 13.33
CA LYS A 16 6.70 7.89 14.22
C LYS A 16 5.46 7.41 13.49
N THR A 17 4.85 8.27 12.69
CA THR A 17 3.69 7.93 11.87
C THR A 17 4.03 6.86 10.84
N GLY A 18 5.15 6.99 10.14
CA GLY A 18 5.61 6.02 9.16
C GLY A 18 5.86 4.66 9.77
N THR A 19 6.55 4.60 10.91
CA THR A 19 6.77 3.35 11.64
C THR A 19 5.44 2.69 12.02
N LYS A 20 4.51 3.43 12.60
CA LYS A 20 3.18 2.94 12.96
C LYS A 20 2.41 2.44 11.74
N LEU A 21 2.47 3.17 10.64
CA LEU A 21 1.80 2.81 9.41
C LEU A 21 2.39 1.52 8.80
N ILE A 22 3.70 1.40 8.68
CA ILE A 22 4.38 0.20 8.17
C ILE A 22 4.00 -1.02 9.01
N LEU A 23 4.06 -0.93 10.33
CA LEU A 23 3.69 -2.01 11.23
C LEU A 23 2.23 -2.40 11.08
N GLY A 24 1.33 -1.43 10.99
CA GLY A 24 -0.11 -1.67 10.81
C GLY A 24 -0.44 -2.32 9.47
N LEU A 25 0.14 -1.84 8.38
CA LEU A 25 -0.06 -2.40 7.04
C LEU A 25 0.44 -3.85 6.97
N ASN A 26 1.64 -4.12 7.47
CA ASN A 26 2.22 -5.45 7.47
C ASN A 26 1.44 -6.41 8.37
N ALA A 27 0.98 -5.97 9.54
CA ALA A 27 0.14 -6.77 10.42
C ALA A 27 -1.19 -7.18 9.77
N ILE A 28 -1.78 -6.32 8.94
CA ILE A 28 -2.99 -6.63 8.17
C ILE A 28 -2.68 -7.71 7.12
N ILE A 29 -1.59 -7.57 6.38
CA ILE A 29 -1.16 -8.55 5.37
C ILE A 29 -0.92 -9.91 6.02
N ASP A 30 -0.23 -9.95 7.15
CA ASP A 30 0.14 -11.17 7.85
C ASP A 30 -1.05 -11.99 8.38
N LYS A 31 -2.21 -11.36 8.53
CA LYS A 31 -3.46 -12.02 8.95
C LYS A 31 -4.24 -12.62 7.77
N THR A 32 -3.76 -12.48 6.55
CA THR A 32 -4.42 -12.97 5.34
C THR A 32 -3.61 -14.08 4.67
N PHE A 33 -4.20 -14.68 3.65
CA PHE A 33 -3.52 -15.63 2.74
C PHE A 33 -2.30 -14.99 2.03
N LEU A 34 -2.22 -13.67 1.99
CA LEU A 34 -1.14 -12.92 1.33
C LEU A 34 0.12 -12.76 2.20
N LYS A 35 0.15 -13.35 3.39
CA LYS A 35 1.35 -13.37 4.23
C LYS A 35 2.55 -13.88 3.46
N GLY A 36 3.63 -13.12 3.43
CA GLY A 36 4.84 -13.43 2.68
C GLY A 36 4.79 -13.09 1.19
N ALA A 37 3.62 -12.73 0.63
CA ALA A 37 3.51 -12.35 -0.78
C ALA A 37 4.10 -10.96 -1.05
N PHE A 38 3.86 -10.03 -0.18
CA PHE A 38 4.39 -8.67 -0.27
C PHE A 38 4.51 -8.02 1.11
N ILE A 39 5.31 -6.98 1.20
CA ILE A 39 5.62 -6.28 2.45
C ILE A 39 5.85 -4.80 2.18
N PHE A 40 5.48 -3.95 3.14
CA PHE A 40 5.93 -2.56 3.18
C PHE A 40 7.23 -2.46 3.97
N GLN A 41 8.22 -1.84 3.37
CA GLN A 41 9.55 -1.66 3.98
C GLN A 41 10.20 -0.38 3.49
N GLY A 42 11.29 0.02 4.13
CA GLY A 42 12.09 1.18 3.78
C GLY A 42 12.13 2.21 4.89
N PRO A 43 12.64 3.43 4.63
CA PRO A 43 12.69 4.50 5.59
C PRO A 43 11.28 4.86 6.10
N ASP A 44 11.16 5.24 7.36
CA ASP A 44 9.87 5.53 8.01
C ASP A 44 9.08 6.64 7.32
N TRP A 45 9.77 7.59 6.68
CA TRP A 45 9.11 8.68 5.94
C TRP A 45 8.79 8.34 4.49
N TRP A 46 9.29 7.20 3.99
CA TRP A 46 9.11 6.78 2.60
C TRP A 46 8.99 5.25 2.47
N PRO A 47 7.96 4.64 3.06
CA PRO A 47 7.71 3.22 2.91
C PRO A 47 7.48 2.84 1.46
N ARG A 48 7.99 1.68 1.06
CA ARG A 48 7.83 1.13 -0.28
C ARG A 48 7.21 -0.25 -0.22
N LEU A 49 6.35 -0.51 -1.21
CA LEU A 49 5.81 -1.83 -1.44
C LEU A 49 6.87 -2.70 -2.12
N ASN A 50 7.18 -3.84 -1.52
CA ASN A 50 8.06 -4.85 -2.09
C ASN A 50 7.29 -6.16 -2.27
N ILE A 51 7.21 -6.65 -3.49
CA ILE A 51 6.63 -7.96 -3.80
C ILE A 51 7.72 -9.01 -3.62
N VAL A 52 7.46 -9.99 -2.76
CA VAL A 52 8.43 -10.99 -2.33
C VAL A 52 8.21 -12.30 -3.08
N ASP A 53 7.02 -12.89 -2.93
CA ASP A 53 6.68 -14.18 -3.54
C ASP A 53 5.18 -14.24 -3.83
N ILE A 54 4.85 -14.32 -5.10
CA ILE A 54 3.47 -14.47 -5.57
C ILE A 54 3.40 -15.55 -6.66
N ASN A 55 2.32 -16.35 -6.64
CA ASN A 55 2.09 -17.42 -7.58
C ASN A 55 1.30 -17.00 -8.83
N ILE A 56 1.14 -15.70 -9.05
CA ILE A 56 0.46 -15.14 -10.22
C ILE A 56 1.34 -14.11 -10.89
N ASP A 57 0.95 -13.71 -12.10
CA ASP A 57 1.64 -12.62 -12.81
C ASP A 57 1.69 -11.34 -11.96
N ILE A 58 2.86 -10.72 -11.88
CA ILE A 58 3.10 -9.51 -11.07
C ILE A 58 2.21 -8.36 -11.53
N THR A 59 2.02 -8.21 -12.85
CA THR A 59 1.19 -7.14 -13.41
C THR A 59 -0.28 -7.33 -13.03
N LEU A 60 -0.76 -8.56 -13.05
CA LEU A 60 -2.10 -8.92 -12.59
C LEU A 60 -2.25 -8.63 -11.09
N PHE A 61 -1.30 -9.05 -10.27
CA PHE A 61 -1.31 -8.79 -8.84
C PHE A 61 -1.39 -7.29 -8.52
N LYS A 62 -0.52 -6.50 -9.14
CA LYS A 62 -0.52 -5.04 -8.97
C LYS A 62 -1.81 -4.39 -9.45
N SER A 63 -2.39 -4.90 -10.54
CA SER A 63 -3.66 -4.40 -11.08
C SER A 63 -4.82 -4.67 -10.14
N LEU A 64 -4.90 -5.88 -9.58
CA LEU A 64 -5.91 -6.25 -8.58
C LEU A 64 -5.73 -5.47 -7.27
N LEU A 65 -4.51 -5.37 -6.78
CA LEU A 65 -4.20 -4.57 -5.58
C LEU A 65 -4.66 -3.12 -5.76
N ARG A 66 -4.31 -2.50 -6.87
CA ARG A 66 -4.72 -1.12 -7.18
C ARG A 66 -6.24 -0.99 -7.28
N GLN A 67 -6.89 -1.95 -7.93
CA GLN A 67 -8.36 -1.98 -8.05
C GLN A 67 -9.02 -1.95 -6.66
N GLU A 68 -8.61 -2.83 -5.76
CA GLU A 68 -9.23 -2.95 -4.44
C GLU A 68 -8.87 -1.76 -3.52
N LEU A 69 -7.65 -1.25 -3.61
CA LEU A 69 -7.28 -0.02 -2.90
C LEU A 69 -8.12 1.17 -3.35
N ASN A 70 -8.28 1.37 -4.66
CA ASN A 70 -9.11 2.45 -5.20
C ASN A 70 -10.58 2.29 -4.80
N ALA A 71 -11.10 1.06 -4.83
CA ALA A 71 -12.47 0.77 -4.39
C ALA A 71 -12.68 1.07 -2.91
N ALA A 72 -11.65 0.89 -2.08
CA ALA A 72 -11.66 1.26 -0.67
C ALA A 72 -11.39 2.75 -0.42
N GLY A 73 -11.15 3.54 -1.46
CA GLY A 73 -10.88 4.98 -1.36
C GLY A 73 -9.43 5.32 -1.03
N LEU A 74 -8.48 4.40 -1.31
CA LEU A 74 -7.05 4.63 -1.13
C LEU A 74 -6.35 4.71 -2.48
N ILE A 75 -5.61 5.79 -2.69
CA ILE A 75 -4.68 5.92 -3.81
C ILE A 75 -3.30 5.61 -3.29
N LEU A 76 -2.80 4.44 -3.63
CA LEU A 76 -1.50 3.97 -3.19
C LEU A 76 -0.67 3.56 -4.39
N ASN A 77 0.47 4.20 -4.54
CA ASN A 77 1.49 3.82 -5.50
C ASN A 77 2.50 2.84 -4.85
N ALA A 78 3.53 2.48 -5.57
CA ALA A 78 4.61 1.63 -5.05
C ALA A 78 5.33 2.24 -3.82
N THR A 79 5.16 3.53 -3.57
CA THR A 79 5.74 4.26 -2.46
C THR A 79 4.70 5.10 -1.73
N LEU A 80 4.89 5.28 -0.43
CA LEU A 80 4.08 6.16 0.42
C LEU A 80 4.91 7.38 0.79
N ASN A 81 4.55 8.53 0.23
CA ASN A 81 5.18 9.79 0.59
C ASN A 81 4.41 10.42 1.74
N LEU A 82 4.94 10.31 2.94
CA LEU A 82 4.32 10.88 4.12
C LEU A 82 4.52 12.40 4.18
N SER A 83 3.51 13.09 4.65
CA SER A 83 3.54 14.52 4.94
C SER A 83 3.05 14.77 6.36
N LEU A 84 3.19 16.00 6.83
CA LEU A 84 2.72 16.37 8.17
C LEU A 84 1.19 16.16 8.33
N SER A 85 0.42 16.30 7.27
CA SER A 85 -1.03 16.05 7.30
C SER A 85 -1.37 14.59 7.61
N HIS A 86 -0.51 13.64 7.27
CA HIS A 86 -0.72 12.23 7.58
C HIS A 86 -0.45 11.86 9.04
N THR A 87 0.07 12.80 9.86
CA THR A 87 0.36 12.54 11.28
C THR A 87 -0.87 12.57 12.18
N GLU A 88 -2.02 12.98 11.65
CA GLU A 88 -3.30 12.95 12.37
C GLU A 88 -3.71 11.51 12.68
N PRO A 89 -3.97 11.15 13.96
CA PRO A 89 -4.29 9.76 14.35
C PRO A 89 -5.49 9.17 13.61
N LEU A 90 -6.54 9.96 13.40
CA LEU A 90 -7.74 9.51 12.69
C LEU A 90 -7.47 9.14 11.23
N ILE A 91 -6.55 9.84 10.57
CA ILE A 91 -6.16 9.52 9.18
C ILE A 91 -5.46 8.17 9.12
N ILE A 92 -4.59 7.86 10.06
CA ILE A 92 -3.91 6.57 10.13
C ILE A 92 -4.90 5.44 10.41
N GLU A 93 -5.78 5.62 11.37
CA GLU A 93 -6.82 4.62 11.69
C GLU A 93 -7.73 4.33 10.50
N GLU A 94 -8.22 5.36 9.85
CA GLU A 94 -9.06 5.22 8.67
C GLU A 94 -8.32 4.56 7.50
N THR A 95 -7.06 4.92 7.29
CA THR A 95 -6.20 4.31 6.26
C THR A 95 -6.06 2.81 6.52
N LEU A 96 -5.79 2.39 7.75
CA LEU A 96 -5.64 0.99 8.09
C LEU A 96 -6.96 0.21 7.94
N ILE A 97 -8.09 0.79 8.31
CA ILE A 97 -9.41 0.17 8.11
C ILE A 97 -9.69 -0.04 6.62
N ARG A 98 -9.50 0.97 5.80
CA ARG A 98 -9.69 0.89 4.34
C ARG A 98 -8.71 -0.08 3.69
N PHE A 99 -7.47 -0.07 4.12
CA PHE A 99 -6.46 -1.01 3.66
C PHE A 99 -6.85 -2.45 3.97
N LYS A 100 -7.34 -2.71 5.20
CA LYS A 100 -7.81 -4.05 5.57
C LYS A 100 -8.92 -4.55 4.63
N ILE A 101 -9.90 -3.72 4.34
CA ILE A 101 -11.00 -4.06 3.41
C ILE A 101 -10.43 -4.44 2.04
N ALA A 102 -9.51 -3.64 1.50
CA ALA A 102 -8.87 -3.90 0.22
C ALA A 102 -8.07 -5.20 0.21
N ILE A 103 -7.30 -5.47 1.27
CA ILE A 103 -6.46 -6.67 1.37
C ILE A 103 -7.29 -7.94 1.56
N ASP A 104 -8.38 -7.89 2.32
CA ASP A 104 -9.29 -9.02 2.45
C ASP A 104 -9.88 -9.39 1.07
N LYS A 105 -10.32 -8.41 0.29
CA LYS A 105 -10.82 -8.61 -1.08
C LYS A 105 -9.73 -9.14 -2.02
N LEU A 106 -8.56 -8.57 -1.98
CA LEU A 106 -7.42 -9.05 -2.78
C LEU A 106 -7.09 -10.50 -2.45
N SER A 107 -7.08 -10.85 -1.16
CA SER A 107 -6.84 -12.22 -0.71
C SER A 107 -7.88 -13.20 -1.27
N GLU A 108 -9.16 -12.82 -1.28
CA GLU A 108 -10.22 -13.62 -1.91
C GLU A 108 -9.96 -13.82 -3.41
N HIS A 109 -9.59 -12.75 -4.13
CA HIS A 109 -9.35 -12.83 -5.58
C HIS A 109 -8.15 -13.72 -5.93
N ILE A 110 -7.08 -13.64 -5.16
CA ILE A 110 -5.86 -14.45 -5.37
C ILE A 110 -6.13 -15.94 -5.14
N GLN A 111 -7.08 -16.29 -4.27
CA GLN A 111 -7.47 -17.67 -4.02
C GLN A 111 -8.44 -18.25 -5.06
N MET A 112 -8.97 -17.44 -5.98
CA MET A 112 -9.80 -17.91 -7.07
C MET A 112 -8.99 -18.82 -8.01
N ARG A 113 -9.67 -19.78 -8.66
CA ARG A 113 -9.06 -20.62 -9.69
C ARG A 113 -8.48 -19.80 -10.84
N ASP A 114 -9.14 -18.71 -11.20
CA ASP A 114 -8.71 -17.77 -12.23
C ASP A 114 -8.82 -16.33 -11.69
N PRO A 115 -7.77 -15.82 -11.02
CA PRO A 115 -7.78 -14.49 -10.43
C PRO A 115 -8.03 -13.36 -11.44
N LYS A 116 -7.68 -13.56 -12.72
CA LYS A 116 -7.90 -12.57 -13.77
C LYS A 116 -9.37 -12.21 -13.94
N LYS A 117 -10.29 -13.12 -13.64
CA LYS A 117 -11.74 -12.85 -13.67
C LYS A 117 -12.21 -11.82 -12.64
N ALA A 118 -11.44 -11.58 -11.59
CA ALA A 118 -11.74 -10.55 -10.61
C ALA A 118 -11.38 -9.15 -11.09
N LEU A 119 -10.56 -9.03 -12.15
CA LEU A 119 -10.17 -7.73 -12.70
C LEU A 119 -11.34 -7.12 -13.49
N LYS A 120 -11.75 -5.91 -13.10
CA LYS A 120 -12.88 -5.18 -13.71
C LYS A 120 -12.48 -4.30 -14.89
N GLY A 121 -11.18 -4.02 -15.04
CA GLY A 121 -10.65 -3.17 -16.09
C GLY A 121 -9.45 -3.81 -16.77
N ASP A 122 -8.65 -3.00 -17.44
CA ASP A 122 -7.45 -3.46 -18.10
C ASP A 122 -6.30 -3.69 -17.12
N LEU A 123 -5.36 -4.55 -17.51
CA LEU A 123 -4.08 -4.68 -16.80
C LEU A 123 -3.33 -3.35 -16.80
N MET A 124 -2.66 -3.06 -15.69
CA MET A 124 -1.78 -1.89 -15.60
C MET A 124 -0.75 -1.92 -16.71
N LYS A 125 -0.59 -0.76 -17.38
CA LYS A 125 0.47 -0.56 -18.35
C LYS A 125 1.63 0.17 -17.67
N PRO A 126 2.89 -0.12 -18.04
CA PRO A 126 4.02 0.69 -17.57
C PRO A 126 3.81 2.15 -17.97
N THR A 127 4.03 3.07 -17.03
CA THR A 127 3.90 4.51 -17.30
C THR A 127 5.02 4.98 -18.23
N PHE A 128 6.16 4.32 -18.16
CA PHE A 128 7.30 4.57 -19.02
C PHE A 128 7.80 3.25 -19.59
N SER A 129 7.91 3.18 -20.91
CA SER A 129 8.64 2.10 -21.58
C SER A 129 9.96 2.69 -22.11
N VAL A 130 11.06 2.09 -21.72
CA VAL A 130 12.33 2.36 -22.40
C VAL A 130 12.20 1.75 -23.78
N ARG A 131 12.26 2.58 -24.82
CA ARG A 131 12.33 2.06 -26.18
C ARG A 131 13.62 1.26 -26.32
N PRO A 132 13.56 0.06 -26.90
CA PRO A 132 14.75 -0.71 -27.17
C PRO A 132 15.70 0.00 -28.14
#